data_a50836be1e4f6f20a8ce4e71fda12095
#
_entry.id   a50836be1e4f6f20a8ce4e71fda12095
#
_cell.length_a   1.000
_cell.length_b   1.000
_cell.length_c   1.000
_cell.angle_alpha   90.00
_cell.angle_beta   90.00
_cell.angle_gamma   90.00
#
_symmetry.space_group_name_H-M   'P 1'
#
loop_
_entity.id
_entity.type
_entity.pdbx_description
1 polymer ?
#
loop_
_entity_poly.entity_id
_entity_poly.type
_entity_poly.pdbx_seq_one_letter_code
_entity_poly.pdbx_strand_id
1 'polypeptide(L)'
;LAHCMFPVGDTIKPEIREEAKGHGFGVASKPDSHDICFIPDGQTQAFLGKKIGLRPGLMKDQDGSTVAEHEGVYGFTIGQRKGLGLPREGLDGKPRYVTDIDAATGTVTIGQRDDLRTGAITADRLKRLDPAVHGREFECEVQVRAHGGVVPATARLVDDPEATTPAGRVKKEGESPWRLELDLHEPLQGVARGQAAVVYQPDADGDILLGSGTIRATTPWSSAGAADTAPVESAAPAAEA
;
A
#
# COMPACT_ATOMS: atom_id res chain seq x y z
N LEU A 1 -12.53 3.01 19.12
CA LEU A 1 -13.80 3.54 18.56
C LEU A 1 -14.89 3.70 19.61
N ALA A 2 -14.82 3.04 20.79
CA ALA A 2 -15.86 3.07 21.82
C ALA A 2 -16.26 4.48 22.30
N HIS A 3 -15.44 5.49 22.08
CA HIS A 3 -15.68 6.89 22.42
C HIS A 3 -15.83 7.80 21.19
N CYS A 4 -16.01 7.21 19.99
CA CYS A 4 -16.21 7.96 18.76
C CYS A 4 -17.69 7.98 18.40
N MET A 5 -18.14 9.13 17.84
CA MET A 5 -19.48 9.29 17.31
C MET A 5 -19.37 9.48 15.78
N PHE A 6 -20.20 8.76 15.04
CA PHE A 6 -20.29 8.85 13.58
C PHE A 6 -21.71 9.22 13.19
N PRO A 7 -22.11 10.51 13.29
CA PRO A 7 -23.51 10.95 13.17
C PRO A 7 -24.19 10.60 11.85
N VAL A 8 -23.42 10.37 10.79
CA VAL A 8 -23.89 10.01 9.44
C VAL A 8 -23.32 8.66 8.97
N GLY A 9 -22.90 7.81 9.90
CA GLY A 9 -22.19 6.56 9.61
C GLY A 9 -23.03 5.50 8.91
N ASP A 10 -24.32 5.56 9.06
CA ASP A 10 -25.33 4.66 8.48
C ASP A 10 -26.03 5.23 7.24
N THR A 11 -25.60 6.41 6.78
CA THR A 11 -26.22 7.13 5.67
C THR A 11 -25.24 7.28 4.50
N ILE A 12 -25.71 7.05 3.28
CA ILE A 12 -24.86 7.22 2.10
C ILE A 12 -24.79 8.70 1.67
N LYS A 13 -23.68 9.08 1.05
CA LYS A 13 -23.39 10.46 0.68
C LYS A 13 -24.45 11.17 -0.18
N PRO A 14 -25.12 10.53 -1.15
CA PRO A 14 -26.21 11.16 -1.89
C PRO A 14 -27.37 11.60 -0.98
N GLU A 15 -27.76 10.80 -0.02
CA GLU A 15 -28.84 11.10 0.94
C GLU A 15 -28.45 12.28 1.85
N ILE A 16 -27.22 12.29 2.36
CA ILE A 16 -26.68 13.42 3.16
C ILE A 16 -26.71 14.73 2.35
N ARG A 17 -26.41 14.66 1.04
CA ARG A 17 -26.45 15.83 0.15
C ARG A 17 -27.88 16.36 -0.04
N GLU A 18 -28.86 15.49 -0.21
CA GLU A 18 -30.26 15.90 -0.32
C GLU A 18 -30.79 16.49 0.99
N GLU A 19 -30.42 15.92 2.14
CA GLU A 19 -30.75 16.47 3.45
C GLU A 19 -30.13 17.87 3.63
N ALA A 20 -28.83 18.02 3.34
CA ALA A 20 -28.14 19.31 3.39
C ALA A 20 -28.78 20.37 2.46
N LYS A 21 -29.25 19.95 1.30
CA LYS A 21 -29.98 20.81 0.37
C LYS A 21 -31.35 21.19 0.92
N GLY A 22 -32.06 20.25 1.53
CA GLY A 22 -33.33 20.52 2.22
C GLY A 22 -33.22 21.56 3.33
N HIS A 23 -32.07 21.56 4.03
CA HIS A 23 -31.75 22.57 5.06
C HIS A 23 -31.16 23.87 4.47
N GLY A 24 -31.04 24.01 3.16
CA GLY A 24 -30.51 25.20 2.51
C GLY A 24 -29.00 25.39 2.66
N PHE A 25 -28.24 24.35 2.96
CA PHE A 25 -26.79 24.44 3.08
C PHE A 25 -26.11 24.56 1.72
N GLY A 26 -25.39 25.66 1.48
CA GLY A 26 -24.68 25.89 0.22
C GLY A 26 -23.60 24.88 -0.11
N VAL A 27 -23.15 24.09 0.88
CA VAL A 27 -22.16 23.01 0.69
C VAL A 27 -22.75 21.74 0.07
N ALA A 28 -24.07 21.62 -0.01
CA ALA A 28 -24.73 20.41 -0.56
C ALA A 28 -24.29 20.07 -2.00
N SER A 29 -24.04 21.11 -2.82
CA SER A 29 -23.59 20.98 -4.20
C SER A 29 -22.07 21.04 -4.39
N LYS A 30 -21.30 21.21 -3.31
CA LYS A 30 -19.83 21.29 -3.39
C LYS A 30 -19.25 19.98 -3.91
N PRO A 31 -18.38 20.01 -4.93
CA PRO A 31 -17.66 18.83 -5.40
C PRO A 31 -16.84 18.20 -4.27
N ASP A 32 -16.60 16.90 -4.40
CA ASP A 32 -15.70 16.21 -3.48
C ASP A 32 -14.29 16.76 -3.60
N SER A 33 -13.60 16.88 -2.46
CA SER A 33 -12.19 17.28 -2.48
C SER A 33 -11.35 16.11 -2.98
N HIS A 34 -10.83 16.23 -4.19
CA HIS A 34 -9.93 15.22 -4.80
C HIS A 34 -8.46 15.59 -4.66
N ASP A 35 -8.17 16.85 -4.35
CA ASP A 35 -6.82 17.39 -4.27
C ASP A 35 -6.45 17.86 -2.86
N ILE A 36 -5.15 18.02 -2.65
CA ILE A 36 -4.58 18.55 -1.41
C ILE A 36 -4.99 20.03 -1.30
N CYS A 37 -5.83 20.37 -0.30
CA CYS A 37 -6.49 21.67 -0.17
C CYS A 37 -5.56 22.90 -0.11
N PHE A 38 -4.27 22.70 0.21
CA PHE A 38 -3.26 23.77 0.24
C PHE A 38 -2.35 23.80 -0.99
N ILE A 39 -2.61 22.97 -2.00
CA ILE A 39 -1.96 23.00 -3.30
C ILE A 39 -3.01 23.39 -4.33
N PRO A 40 -3.10 24.68 -4.70
CA PRO A 40 -4.03 25.11 -5.74
C PRO A 40 -3.65 24.48 -7.08
N ASP A 41 -4.67 24.18 -7.87
CA ASP A 41 -4.54 23.76 -9.28
C ASP A 41 -3.83 22.42 -9.55
N GLY A 42 -3.76 21.51 -8.54
CA GLY A 42 -3.18 20.17 -8.74
C GLY A 42 -1.67 20.16 -9.04
N GLN A 43 -0.97 21.27 -8.83
CA GLN A 43 0.46 21.42 -9.14
C GLN A 43 1.36 20.87 -8.02
N THR A 44 1.10 19.65 -7.58
CA THR A 44 1.85 19.00 -6.48
C THR A 44 3.36 18.96 -6.74
N GLN A 45 3.79 18.67 -7.98
CA GLN A 45 5.21 18.63 -8.34
C GLN A 45 5.87 20.01 -8.18
N ALA A 46 5.25 21.07 -8.69
CA ALA A 46 5.78 22.42 -8.56
C ALA A 46 5.83 22.87 -7.09
N PHE A 47 4.82 22.51 -6.29
CA PHE A 47 4.80 22.79 -4.85
C PHE A 47 5.95 22.09 -4.14
N LEU A 48 6.14 20.79 -4.39
CA LEU A 48 7.21 20.00 -3.78
C LEU A 48 8.58 20.50 -4.23
N GLY A 49 8.77 20.79 -5.52
CA GLY A 49 10.01 21.36 -6.03
C GLY A 49 10.42 22.67 -5.34
N LYS A 50 9.45 23.54 -5.02
CA LYS A 50 9.68 24.78 -4.25
C LYS A 50 10.05 24.50 -2.80
N LYS A 51 9.49 23.45 -2.18
CA LYS A 51 9.68 23.15 -0.75
C LYS A 51 10.95 22.35 -0.44
N ILE A 52 11.24 21.34 -1.26
CA ILE A 52 12.35 20.39 -1.03
C ILE A 52 13.47 20.49 -2.07
N GLY A 53 13.31 21.37 -3.05
CA GLY A 53 14.25 21.56 -4.16
C GLY A 53 14.11 20.51 -5.25
N LEU A 54 14.65 20.81 -6.42
CA LEU A 54 14.76 19.85 -7.50
C LEU A 54 15.89 18.86 -7.18
N ARG A 55 15.62 17.58 -7.40
CA ARG A 55 16.58 16.49 -7.25
C ARG A 55 16.56 15.64 -8.52
N PRO A 56 17.26 16.10 -9.59
CA PRO A 56 17.30 15.38 -10.84
C PRO A 56 17.77 13.94 -10.65
N GLY A 57 17.23 13.03 -11.42
CA GLY A 57 17.54 11.62 -11.38
C GLY A 57 17.28 10.95 -12.72
N LEU A 58 17.46 9.64 -12.74
CA LEU A 58 17.38 8.84 -13.94
C LEU A 58 16.13 7.95 -13.92
N MET A 59 15.46 7.87 -15.06
CA MET A 59 14.45 6.86 -15.32
C MET A 59 15.11 5.69 -16.08
N LYS A 60 14.96 4.49 -15.54
CA LYS A 60 15.58 3.27 -16.08
C LYS A 60 14.52 2.23 -16.45
N ASP A 61 14.79 1.44 -17.47
CA ASP A 61 14.02 0.24 -17.78
C ASP A 61 14.46 -0.93 -16.87
N GLN A 62 13.77 -2.07 -16.93
CA GLN A 62 14.03 -3.26 -16.11
C GLN A 62 15.43 -3.86 -16.29
N ASP A 63 16.05 -3.67 -17.45
CA ASP A 63 17.43 -4.09 -17.75
C ASP A 63 18.50 -3.11 -17.20
N GLY A 64 18.07 -2.00 -16.55
CA GLY A 64 18.94 -0.96 -15.99
C GLY A 64 19.37 0.11 -17.00
N SER A 65 18.95 0.04 -18.27
CA SER A 65 19.22 1.06 -19.27
C SER A 65 18.50 2.37 -18.94
N THR A 66 19.19 3.50 -19.13
CA THR A 66 18.60 4.83 -18.93
C THR A 66 17.71 5.17 -20.12
N VAL A 67 16.46 5.51 -19.84
CA VAL A 67 15.46 5.88 -20.85
C VAL A 67 15.07 7.35 -20.84
N ALA A 68 15.21 8.03 -19.70
CA ALA A 68 14.94 9.45 -19.54
C ALA A 68 15.61 10.03 -18.29
N GLU A 69 15.58 11.35 -18.16
CA GLU A 69 15.88 12.09 -16.94
C GLU A 69 14.61 12.70 -16.37
N HIS A 70 14.61 13.00 -15.07
CA HIS A 70 13.49 13.64 -14.39
C HIS A 70 13.96 14.63 -13.31
N GLU A 71 13.10 15.56 -12.90
CA GLU A 71 13.43 16.63 -11.95
C GLU A 71 13.34 16.21 -10.46
N GLY A 72 12.78 15.02 -10.19
CA GLY A 72 12.67 14.47 -8.83
C GLY A 72 11.74 13.28 -8.75
N VAL A 73 12.10 12.29 -7.93
CA VAL A 73 11.32 11.07 -7.72
C VAL A 73 9.94 11.32 -7.11
N TYR A 74 9.77 12.46 -6.41
CA TYR A 74 8.49 12.87 -5.81
C TYR A 74 7.40 13.17 -6.85
N GLY A 75 7.77 13.29 -8.12
CA GLY A 75 6.84 13.45 -9.25
C GLY A 75 6.20 12.15 -9.72
N PHE A 76 6.61 11.01 -9.15
CA PHE A 76 6.21 9.69 -9.60
C PHE A 76 5.51 8.89 -8.50
N THR A 77 4.69 7.94 -8.94
CA THR A 77 3.95 7.03 -8.06
C THR A 77 4.00 5.62 -8.66
N ILE A 78 4.18 4.60 -7.84
CA ILE A 78 4.14 3.19 -8.29
C ILE A 78 2.82 2.92 -9.00
N GLY A 79 2.88 2.32 -10.19
CA GLY A 79 1.75 2.07 -11.07
C GLY A 79 1.37 3.25 -11.98
N GLN A 80 2.06 4.39 -11.90
CA GLN A 80 1.82 5.53 -12.80
C GLN A 80 2.14 5.16 -14.23
N ARG A 81 1.21 5.48 -15.15
CA ARG A 81 1.35 5.25 -16.60
C ARG A 81 1.47 6.55 -17.38
N LYS A 82 0.74 7.59 -16.95
CA LYS A 82 0.68 8.89 -17.66
C LYS A 82 1.72 9.85 -17.09
N GLY A 83 2.18 10.80 -17.92
CA GLY A 83 3.07 11.86 -17.47
C GLY A 83 4.51 11.40 -17.21
N LEU A 84 4.94 10.30 -17.82
CA LEU A 84 6.32 9.79 -17.68
C LEU A 84 7.32 10.55 -18.60
N GLY A 85 6.85 11.40 -19.49
CA GLY A 85 7.71 12.09 -20.46
C GLY A 85 8.30 11.18 -21.56
N LEU A 86 7.86 9.93 -21.61
CA LEU A 86 8.32 8.96 -22.60
C LEU A 86 7.48 9.05 -23.89
N PRO A 87 8.02 8.64 -25.04
CA PRO A 87 7.25 8.44 -26.26
C PRO A 87 6.04 7.54 -25.98
N ARG A 88 4.89 7.84 -26.64
CA ARG A 88 3.63 7.09 -26.44
C ARG A 88 3.78 5.58 -26.74
N GLU A 89 4.68 5.29 -27.62
CA GLU A 89 4.96 3.95 -28.11
C GLU A 89 6.18 3.41 -27.38
N GLY A 90 6.39 3.40 -26.18
CA GLY A 90 7.58 2.78 -25.57
C GLY A 90 8.55 2.12 -26.58
N LEU A 91 9.68 1.67 -26.23
CA LEU A 91 10.64 1.10 -27.18
C LEU A 91 10.10 -0.11 -27.98
N ASP A 92 8.97 -0.69 -27.52
CA ASP A 92 8.31 -1.87 -28.12
C ASP A 92 6.80 -1.66 -28.37
N GLY A 93 6.33 -0.42 -28.33
CA GLY A 93 4.90 -0.08 -28.51
C GLY A 93 4.00 -0.43 -27.31
N LYS A 94 4.54 -1.00 -26.22
CA LYS A 94 3.76 -1.37 -25.05
C LYS A 94 3.72 -0.25 -24.01
N PRO A 95 2.62 -0.13 -23.23
CA PRO A 95 2.54 0.83 -22.12
C PRO A 95 3.62 0.55 -21.07
N ARG A 96 4.22 1.63 -20.56
CA ARG A 96 5.15 1.59 -19.43
C ARG A 96 4.49 2.10 -18.17
N TYR A 97 4.89 1.53 -17.06
CA TYR A 97 4.43 1.87 -15.71
C TYR A 97 5.63 2.06 -14.80
N VAL A 98 5.50 2.96 -13.82
CA VAL A 98 6.49 3.04 -12.74
C VAL A 98 6.39 1.79 -11.88
N THR A 99 7.45 1.01 -11.83
CA THR A 99 7.52 -0.27 -11.09
C THR A 99 8.28 -0.15 -9.79
N ASP A 100 9.30 0.72 -9.71
CA ASP A 100 10.02 1.02 -8.48
C ASP A 100 10.48 2.49 -8.43
N ILE A 101 10.67 2.99 -7.21
CA ILE A 101 11.18 4.33 -6.92
C ILE A 101 12.21 4.21 -5.81
N ASP A 102 13.46 4.52 -6.13
CA ASP A 102 14.54 4.63 -5.15
C ASP A 102 14.86 6.11 -4.88
N ALA A 103 14.39 6.60 -3.74
CA ALA A 103 14.61 7.99 -3.34
C ALA A 103 16.05 8.27 -2.93
N ALA A 104 16.86 7.25 -2.57
CA ALA A 104 18.26 7.43 -2.17
C ALA A 104 19.15 7.69 -3.37
N THR A 105 18.96 6.94 -4.46
CA THR A 105 19.71 7.09 -5.71
C THR A 105 19.06 8.07 -6.68
N GLY A 106 17.82 8.48 -6.44
CA GLY A 106 17.05 9.29 -7.38
C GLY A 106 16.63 8.50 -8.63
N THR A 107 16.47 7.18 -8.53
CA THR A 107 16.14 6.33 -9.67
C THR A 107 14.65 5.99 -9.68
N VAL A 108 14.03 6.14 -10.85
CA VAL A 108 12.68 5.66 -11.13
C VAL A 108 12.79 4.51 -12.12
N THR A 109 12.32 3.33 -11.76
CA THR A 109 12.30 2.17 -12.65
C THR A 109 10.95 2.06 -13.32
N ILE A 110 10.95 1.81 -14.62
CA ILE A 110 9.73 1.57 -15.40
C ILE A 110 9.74 0.16 -15.98
N GLY A 111 8.54 -0.37 -16.21
CA GLY A 111 8.36 -1.72 -16.73
C GLY A 111 6.99 -1.94 -17.33
N GLN A 112 6.63 -3.17 -17.59
CA GLN A 112 5.32 -3.56 -18.06
C GLN A 112 4.33 -3.70 -16.89
N ARG A 113 3.05 -3.93 -17.20
CA ARG A 113 2.00 -4.09 -16.18
C ARG A 113 2.26 -5.29 -15.26
N ASP A 114 2.81 -6.37 -15.82
CA ASP A 114 3.06 -7.57 -15.04
C ASP A 114 4.20 -7.41 -14.04
N ASP A 115 5.14 -6.50 -14.29
CA ASP A 115 6.21 -6.15 -13.34
C ASP A 115 5.69 -5.44 -12.08
N LEU A 116 4.42 -5.01 -12.07
CA LEU A 116 3.76 -4.45 -10.89
C LEU A 116 3.19 -5.52 -9.95
N ARG A 117 3.23 -6.79 -10.34
CA ARG A 117 2.65 -7.88 -9.54
C ARG A 117 3.54 -8.17 -8.35
N THR A 118 2.99 -8.03 -7.16
CA THR A 118 3.64 -8.26 -5.87
C THR A 118 3.19 -9.59 -5.31
N GLY A 119 4.13 -10.44 -4.88
CA GLY A 119 3.87 -11.74 -4.26
C GLY A 119 4.13 -11.76 -2.76
N ALA A 120 5.04 -10.92 -2.26
CA ALA A 120 5.27 -10.82 -0.84
C ALA A 120 5.46 -9.37 -0.39
N ILE A 121 5.14 -9.10 0.87
CA ILE A 121 5.24 -7.79 1.49
C ILE A 121 5.97 -7.92 2.82
N THR A 122 6.94 -7.03 3.06
CA THR A 122 7.54 -6.85 4.39
C THR A 122 7.08 -5.50 4.93
N ALA A 123 6.53 -5.49 6.15
CA ALA A 123 6.06 -4.29 6.82
C ALA A 123 6.66 -4.11 8.21
N ASP A 124 6.96 -2.88 8.58
CA ASP A 124 7.45 -2.46 9.88
C ASP A 124 6.46 -1.51 10.58
N ARG A 125 6.86 -0.92 11.73
CA ARG A 125 6.02 0.03 12.48
C ARG A 125 4.61 -0.51 12.76
N LEU A 126 4.57 -1.74 13.24
CA LEU A 126 3.35 -2.50 13.45
C LEU A 126 2.42 -1.82 14.47
N LYS A 127 1.12 -1.92 14.23
CA LYS A 127 0.04 -1.42 15.08
C LYS A 127 -0.96 -2.53 15.37
N ARG A 128 -1.24 -2.79 16.65
CA ARG A 128 -2.27 -3.72 17.15
C ARG A 128 -2.08 -5.21 16.88
N LEU A 129 -1.03 -5.64 16.22
CA LEU A 129 -0.77 -7.08 16.08
C LEU A 129 -0.47 -7.67 17.47
N ASP A 130 -1.14 -8.78 17.76
CA ASP A 130 -0.99 -9.49 19.04
C ASP A 130 0.42 -10.11 19.12
N PRO A 131 1.21 -9.81 20.16
CA PRO A 131 2.49 -10.46 20.37
C PRO A 131 2.41 -11.99 20.47
N ALA A 132 1.27 -12.57 20.84
CA ALA A 132 1.08 -14.01 20.93
C ALA A 132 1.22 -14.75 19.60
N VAL A 133 1.11 -14.05 18.45
CA VAL A 133 1.35 -14.64 17.13
C VAL A 133 2.81 -14.56 16.68
N HIS A 134 3.71 -13.98 17.50
CA HIS A 134 5.14 -13.92 17.18
C HIS A 134 5.74 -15.30 16.94
N GLY A 135 6.51 -15.44 15.86
CA GLY A 135 7.13 -16.69 15.44
C GLY A 135 6.18 -17.76 14.89
N ARG A 136 4.89 -17.43 14.73
CA ARG A 136 3.88 -18.31 14.13
C ARG A 136 3.50 -17.84 12.74
N GLU A 137 3.19 -18.78 11.89
CA GLU A 137 2.45 -18.52 10.66
C GLU A 137 0.96 -18.57 10.95
N PHE A 138 0.21 -17.67 10.30
CA PHE A 138 -1.24 -17.66 10.37
C PHE A 138 -1.85 -17.15 9.06
N GLU A 139 -3.00 -17.72 8.72
CA GLU A 139 -3.78 -17.30 7.56
C GLU A 139 -4.51 -16.00 7.85
N CYS A 140 -4.55 -15.11 6.86
CA CYS A 140 -5.18 -13.81 6.98
C CYS A 140 -5.61 -13.27 5.61
N GLU A 141 -6.28 -12.14 5.62
CA GLU A 141 -6.51 -11.30 4.45
C GLU A 141 -5.77 -9.99 4.58
N VAL A 142 -5.24 -9.49 3.46
CA VAL A 142 -4.43 -8.27 3.41
C VAL A 142 -5.06 -7.24 2.50
N GLN A 143 -5.17 -6.00 2.99
CA GLN A 143 -5.58 -4.83 2.23
C GLN A 143 -4.47 -3.78 2.25
N VAL A 144 -4.10 -3.24 1.09
CA VAL A 144 -3.05 -2.21 0.96
C VAL A 144 -3.56 -0.85 0.51
N ARG A 145 -4.85 -0.76 0.17
CA ARG A 145 -5.51 0.48 -0.26
C ARG A 145 -6.95 0.52 0.22
N ALA A 146 -7.41 1.70 0.65
CA ALA A 146 -8.77 1.88 1.19
C ALA A 146 -9.90 1.42 0.24
N HIS A 147 -9.70 1.55 -1.08
CA HIS A 147 -10.66 1.11 -2.10
C HIS A 147 -10.16 -0.13 -2.88
N GLY A 148 -9.11 -0.80 -2.38
CA GLY A 148 -8.62 -2.07 -2.93
C GLY A 148 -9.39 -3.24 -2.35
N GLY A 149 -9.48 -4.35 -3.09
CA GLY A 149 -9.90 -5.63 -2.53
C GLY A 149 -8.91 -6.13 -1.48
N VAL A 150 -9.37 -7.07 -0.68
CA VAL A 150 -8.53 -7.89 0.18
C VAL A 150 -8.02 -9.09 -0.62
N VAL A 151 -6.85 -9.60 -0.27
CA VAL A 151 -6.30 -10.84 -0.84
C VAL A 151 -5.87 -11.78 0.28
N PRO A 152 -6.05 -13.09 0.11
CA PRO A 152 -5.60 -14.07 1.08
C PRO A 152 -4.07 -14.10 1.12
N ALA A 153 -3.53 -14.31 2.32
CA ALA A 153 -2.10 -14.33 2.57
C ALA A 153 -1.76 -15.19 3.80
N THR A 154 -0.57 -15.74 3.81
CA THR A 154 0.07 -16.29 5.00
C THR A 154 0.93 -15.21 5.65
N ALA A 155 0.68 -14.92 6.90
CA ALA A 155 1.39 -13.91 7.67
C ALA A 155 2.33 -14.53 8.68
N ARG A 156 3.49 -13.90 8.88
CA ARG A 156 4.45 -14.25 9.93
C ARG A 156 4.96 -12.99 10.62
N LEU A 157 4.98 -13.02 11.94
CA LEU A 157 5.57 -11.97 12.76
C LEU A 157 6.96 -12.43 13.21
N VAL A 158 7.99 -11.75 12.74
CA VAL A 158 9.39 -12.12 12.98
C VAL A 158 10.17 -10.97 13.62
N ASP A 159 11.30 -11.30 14.26
CA ASP A 159 12.20 -10.29 14.78
C ASP A 159 12.73 -9.40 13.63
N ASP A 160 12.76 -8.10 13.85
CA ASP A 160 13.33 -7.15 12.89
C ASP A 160 14.79 -6.87 13.26
N PRO A 161 15.79 -7.44 12.53
CA PRO A 161 17.19 -7.21 12.81
C PRO A 161 17.61 -5.76 12.55
N GLU A 162 16.84 -5.01 11.75
CA GLU A 162 17.10 -3.60 11.47
C GLU A 162 16.24 -2.66 12.34
N ALA A 163 15.44 -3.20 13.23
CA ALA A 163 14.79 -2.42 14.28
C ALA A 163 15.81 -1.77 15.23
N THR A 164 17.07 -2.23 15.20
CA THR A 164 18.24 -1.49 15.65
C THR A 164 18.68 -0.57 14.52
N THR A 165 18.25 0.64 14.56
CA THR A 165 18.38 1.70 13.56
C THR A 165 19.70 1.76 12.79
N PRO A 166 19.65 1.90 11.44
CA PRO A 166 20.82 2.22 10.62
C PRO A 166 21.20 3.71 10.73
N ALA A 167 21.16 4.34 11.84
CA ALA A 167 21.62 5.71 12.05
C ALA A 167 21.71 6.11 13.52
N GLY A 168 21.92 5.17 14.46
CA GLY A 168 22.01 5.52 15.88
C GLY A 168 20.72 6.17 16.43
N ARG A 169 19.60 6.05 15.74
CA ARG A 169 18.32 6.58 16.14
C ARG A 169 17.70 5.60 17.14
N VAL A 170 17.71 5.97 18.40
CA VAL A 170 17.05 5.22 19.47
C VAL A 170 15.60 4.97 19.03
N LYS A 171 15.12 3.69 19.10
CA LYS A 171 13.72 3.35 18.93
C LYS A 171 12.88 4.30 19.77
N LYS A 172 11.84 4.86 19.19
CA LYS A 172 10.84 5.57 19.98
C LYS A 172 10.12 4.54 20.85
N GLU A 173 9.91 4.90 22.11
CA GLU A 173 9.10 4.11 23.03
C GLU A 173 7.76 3.75 22.35
N GLY A 174 7.47 2.44 22.25
CA GLY A 174 6.28 1.91 21.56
C GLY A 174 6.47 1.47 20.11
N GLU A 175 7.66 1.54 19.50
CA GLU A 175 7.93 0.90 18.21
C GLU A 175 8.13 -0.61 18.40
N SER A 176 7.41 -1.41 17.62
CA SER A 176 7.52 -2.87 17.65
C SER A 176 8.93 -3.33 17.27
N PRO A 177 9.52 -4.29 18.02
CA PRO A 177 10.77 -4.91 17.65
C PRO A 177 10.64 -5.89 16.48
N TRP A 178 9.42 -6.07 15.96
CA TRP A 178 9.09 -7.07 14.97
C TRP A 178 8.76 -6.43 13.63
N ARG A 179 8.90 -7.23 12.57
CA ARG A 179 8.35 -6.95 11.25
C ARG A 179 7.31 -8.00 10.89
N LEU A 180 6.38 -7.63 10.06
CA LEU A 180 5.38 -8.49 9.48
C LEU A 180 5.85 -8.91 8.09
N GLU A 181 5.92 -10.20 7.85
CA GLU A 181 6.13 -10.82 6.56
C GLU A 181 4.80 -11.40 6.07
N LEU A 182 4.45 -11.12 4.82
CA LEU A 182 3.19 -11.51 4.19
C LEU A 182 3.51 -12.17 2.86
N ASP A 183 3.17 -13.44 2.73
CA ASP A 183 3.20 -14.19 1.49
C ASP A 183 1.80 -14.20 0.89
N LEU A 184 1.60 -13.53 -0.25
CA LEU A 184 0.29 -13.35 -0.87
C LEU A 184 -0.06 -14.59 -1.70
N HIS A 185 -1.30 -15.09 -1.56
CA HIS A 185 -1.78 -16.21 -2.35
C HIS A 185 -2.25 -15.79 -3.74
N GLU A 186 -2.53 -14.49 -3.91
CA GLU A 186 -2.85 -13.86 -5.19
C GLU A 186 -2.03 -12.58 -5.35
N PRO A 187 -1.60 -12.22 -6.59
CA PRO A 187 -0.76 -11.05 -6.79
C PRO A 187 -1.51 -9.75 -6.59
N LEU A 188 -0.99 -8.87 -5.76
CA LEU A 188 -1.40 -7.47 -5.70
C LEU A 188 -0.65 -6.63 -6.73
N GLN A 189 -1.33 -5.67 -7.35
CA GLN A 189 -0.70 -4.76 -8.31
C GLN A 189 -0.39 -3.41 -7.71
N GLY A 190 0.82 -2.91 -7.98
CA GLY A 190 1.21 -1.54 -7.67
C GLY A 190 1.29 -1.24 -6.18
N VAL A 191 1.75 -2.18 -5.38
CA VAL A 191 2.03 -2.00 -3.96
C VAL A 191 3.22 -1.06 -3.81
N ALA A 192 3.07 -0.02 -2.98
CA ALA A 192 4.11 0.98 -2.79
C ALA A 192 4.64 0.99 -1.35
N ARG A 193 5.95 1.21 -1.21
CA ARG A 193 6.59 1.46 0.08
C ARG A 193 5.97 2.68 0.76
N GLY A 194 5.83 2.63 2.08
CA GLY A 194 5.23 3.70 2.88
C GLY A 194 3.70 3.62 3.00
N GLN A 195 3.02 2.80 2.21
CA GLN A 195 1.59 2.50 2.40
C GLN A 195 1.39 1.57 3.60
N ALA A 196 0.15 1.49 4.10
CA ALA A 196 -0.21 0.53 5.12
C ALA A 196 -0.58 -0.82 4.48
N ALA A 197 -0.08 -1.91 5.06
CA ALA A 197 -0.64 -3.24 4.90
C ALA A 197 -1.53 -3.51 6.11
N VAL A 198 -2.82 -3.67 5.90
CA VAL A 198 -3.83 -3.94 6.94
C VAL A 198 -4.18 -5.42 6.89
N VAL A 199 -4.16 -6.06 8.05
CA VAL A 199 -4.33 -7.51 8.18
C VAL A 199 -5.66 -7.79 8.88
N TYR A 200 -6.46 -8.64 8.26
CA TYR A 200 -7.75 -9.07 8.76
C TYR A 200 -7.76 -10.60 8.95
N GLN A 201 -8.52 -11.04 9.91
CA GLN A 201 -8.94 -12.42 10.04
C GLN A 201 -10.39 -12.53 9.59
N PRO A 202 -10.70 -13.32 8.56
CA PRO A 202 -12.07 -13.59 8.18
C PRO A 202 -12.88 -14.19 9.33
N ASP A 203 -14.08 -13.68 9.55
CA ASP A 203 -15.02 -14.19 10.54
C ASP A 203 -16.45 -14.16 9.99
N ALA A 204 -17.32 -15.04 10.50
CA ALA A 204 -18.68 -15.17 10.00
C ALA A 204 -19.56 -13.94 10.23
N ASP A 205 -19.26 -13.17 11.29
CA ASP A 205 -20.00 -11.97 11.68
C ASP A 205 -19.33 -10.68 11.15
N GLY A 206 -18.27 -10.82 10.34
CA GLY A 206 -17.50 -9.72 9.75
C GLY A 206 -16.03 -9.78 10.14
N ASP A 207 -15.15 -9.33 9.24
CA ASP A 207 -13.71 -9.46 9.38
C ASP A 207 -13.15 -8.78 10.63
N ILE A 208 -12.31 -9.49 11.34
CA ILE A 208 -11.63 -8.98 12.54
C ILE A 208 -10.33 -8.28 12.11
N LEU A 209 -10.22 -6.99 12.41
CA LEU A 209 -8.98 -6.24 12.21
C LEU A 209 -7.91 -6.71 13.21
N LEU A 210 -6.92 -7.46 12.73
CA LEU A 210 -5.79 -7.88 13.55
C LEU A 210 -4.79 -6.75 13.79
N GLY A 211 -4.50 -5.98 12.76
CA GLY A 211 -3.57 -4.86 12.87
C GLY A 211 -3.05 -4.37 11.53
N SER A 212 -1.97 -3.61 11.56
CA SER A 212 -1.36 -3.08 10.34
C SER A 212 0.15 -2.86 10.52
N GLY A 213 0.85 -2.76 9.38
CA GLY A 213 2.24 -2.32 9.32
C GLY A 213 2.44 -1.35 8.16
N THR A 214 3.54 -0.60 8.20
CA THR A 214 3.97 0.23 7.06
C THR A 214 4.79 -0.63 6.12
N ILE A 215 4.41 -0.69 4.86
CA ILE A 215 5.12 -1.45 3.82
C ILE A 215 6.53 -0.88 3.64
N ARG A 216 7.52 -1.72 3.85
CA ARG A 216 8.93 -1.41 3.74
C ARG A 216 9.55 -1.94 2.46
N ALA A 217 9.19 -3.17 2.09
CA ALA A 217 9.67 -3.84 0.89
C ALA A 217 8.57 -4.71 0.28
N THR A 218 8.73 -4.98 -1.01
CA THR A 218 7.87 -5.89 -1.78
C THR A 218 8.74 -6.83 -2.59
N THR A 219 8.26 -8.04 -2.80
CA THR A 219 8.90 -9.02 -3.70
C THR A 219 7.98 -9.25 -4.89
N PRO A 220 8.50 -9.29 -6.12
CA PRO A 220 7.71 -9.62 -7.30
C PRO A 220 6.99 -10.96 -7.17
N TRP A 221 5.81 -11.06 -7.79
CA TRP A 221 5.06 -12.30 -7.88
C TRP A 221 5.82 -13.31 -8.74
N SER A 222 6.01 -14.50 -8.20
CA SER A 222 6.57 -15.66 -8.91
C SER A 222 5.51 -16.76 -8.97
N SER A 223 5.15 -17.20 -10.16
CA SER A 223 4.20 -18.30 -10.34
C SER A 223 4.73 -19.65 -9.81
N ALA A 224 6.02 -19.73 -9.48
CA ALA A 224 6.62 -20.96 -8.92
C ALA A 224 6.25 -21.21 -7.45
N GLY A 225 5.81 -20.17 -6.70
CA GLY A 225 5.40 -20.29 -5.29
C GLY A 225 3.92 -20.64 -5.09
N ALA A 226 3.09 -20.52 -6.14
CA ALA A 226 1.64 -20.74 -6.03
C ALA A 226 1.20 -22.22 -6.03
N ALA A 227 2.14 -23.17 -6.18
CA ALA A 227 1.80 -24.59 -6.37
C ALA A 227 1.83 -25.44 -5.09
N ASP A 228 2.21 -24.90 -3.94
CA ASP A 228 2.45 -25.72 -2.72
C ASP A 228 1.52 -25.41 -1.54
N THR A 229 0.48 -24.58 -1.72
CA THR A 229 -0.57 -24.39 -0.72
C THR A 229 -1.84 -25.12 -1.13
N ALA A 230 -1.85 -26.45 -0.97
CA ALA A 230 -3.10 -27.19 -0.90
C ALA A 230 -3.90 -26.72 0.34
N PRO A 231 -5.23 -26.52 0.23
CA PRO A 231 -6.03 -26.13 1.38
C PRO A 231 -5.92 -27.17 2.49
N VAL A 232 -5.50 -26.74 3.68
CA VAL A 232 -5.58 -27.58 4.89
C VAL A 232 -7.06 -27.74 5.19
N GLU A 233 -7.56 -28.96 4.98
CA GLU A 233 -8.91 -29.37 5.28
C GLU A 233 -9.19 -29.13 6.78
N SER A 234 -10.13 -28.23 7.06
CA SER A 234 -10.57 -27.89 8.42
C SER A 234 -11.07 -29.14 9.11
N ALA A 235 -10.30 -29.65 10.06
CA ALA A 235 -10.76 -30.72 10.97
C ALA A 235 -11.84 -30.13 11.89
N ALA A 236 -13.08 -30.53 11.67
CA ALA A 236 -14.20 -30.24 12.56
C ALA A 236 -13.91 -30.86 13.96
N PRO A 237 -14.25 -30.17 15.07
CA PRO A 237 -14.12 -30.74 16.39
C PRO A 237 -15.11 -31.89 16.55
N ALA A 238 -14.60 -33.05 16.97
CA ALA A 238 -15.40 -34.21 17.34
C ALA A 238 -16.32 -33.84 18.53
N ALA A 239 -17.62 -34.02 18.32
CA ALA A 239 -18.60 -33.94 19.39
C ALA A 239 -18.39 -35.15 20.33
N GLU A 240 -18.02 -34.88 21.55
CA GLU A 240 -18.11 -35.87 22.63
C GLU A 240 -19.55 -35.99 23.12
N ALA A 241 -19.98 -37.25 23.19
CA ALA A 241 -21.29 -37.65 23.69
C ALA A 241 -21.28 -37.70 25.22
#